data_3c333f5a1b2bd22b5960a4aa200df5bc
#
_entry.id   3c333f5a1b2bd22b5960a4aa200df5bc
#
_cell.length_a   1.000
_cell.length_b   1.000
_cell.length_c   1.000
_cell.angle_alpha   90.00
_cell.angle_beta   90.00
_cell.angle_gamma   90.00
#
_symmetry.space_group_name_H-M   'P 1'
#
loop_
_entity.id
_entity.type
_entity.pdbx_description
1 polymer ?
#
loop_
_entity_poly.entity_id
_entity_poly.type
_entity_poly.pdbx_seq_one_letter_code
_entity_poly.pdbx_strand_id
1 'polypeptide(L)'
;MVSTSPLVKTYTLEEFWELPAPEDHSKLELIAGVLYMTPPPGYLHNNSASRLNRLLADYLTKSGDKGALYFPRAGIVRGPNSWLEPDLFYVAADTKALSDPKYPQYLSTADLVIEVISQSSAIYDRNTKADTYAALGVKELWLVDEFSGIIELRSLNGDQYGASVVFERDDYLKSIVLPGFEVKVSSVFDD
;
A
#
# COMPACT_ATOMS: atom_id res chain seq x y z
N MET A 1 -24.40 22.00 25.37
CA MET A 1 -22.99 21.77 24.99
C MET A 1 -22.89 21.93 23.49
N VAL A 2 -22.13 22.90 23.01
CA VAL A 2 -21.87 23.07 21.58
C VAL A 2 -20.80 22.04 21.20
N SER A 3 -21.18 21.06 20.39
CA SER A 3 -20.22 20.11 19.83
C SER A 3 -19.36 20.85 18.79
N THR A 4 -18.09 21.04 19.06
CA THR A 4 -17.13 21.55 18.08
C THR A 4 -16.58 20.36 17.28
N SER A 5 -17.32 19.88 16.29
CA SER A 5 -16.74 18.97 15.29
C SER A 5 -16.13 19.80 14.17
N PRO A 6 -14.92 19.49 13.69
CA PRO A 6 -14.39 20.12 12.50
C PRO A 6 -15.34 19.83 11.33
N LEU A 7 -15.71 20.88 10.58
CA LEU A 7 -16.51 20.74 9.36
C LEU A 7 -15.63 20.19 8.23
N VAL A 8 -15.27 18.92 8.33
CA VAL A 8 -14.61 18.21 7.22
C VAL A 8 -15.71 17.58 6.37
N LYS A 9 -15.80 17.96 5.10
CA LYS A 9 -16.68 17.26 4.18
C LYS A 9 -16.18 15.83 4.02
N THR A 10 -17.06 14.86 4.22
CA THR A 10 -16.79 13.45 3.92
C THR A 10 -17.46 13.07 2.60
N TYR A 11 -16.86 12.13 1.88
CA TYR A 11 -17.31 11.65 0.58
C TYR A 11 -17.66 10.18 0.65
N THR A 12 -18.63 9.78 -0.15
CA THR A 12 -18.86 8.36 -0.52
C THR A 12 -17.96 7.98 -1.69
N LEU A 13 -17.85 6.68 -1.99
CA LEU A 13 -17.14 6.22 -3.18
C LEU A 13 -17.78 6.72 -4.47
N GLU A 14 -19.10 6.80 -4.52
CA GLU A 14 -19.82 7.35 -5.69
C GLU A 14 -19.43 8.81 -5.93
N GLU A 15 -19.49 9.64 -4.87
CA GLU A 15 -19.07 11.05 -4.97
C GLU A 15 -17.60 11.19 -5.33
N PHE A 16 -16.73 10.30 -4.80
CA PHE A 16 -15.31 10.27 -5.09
C PHE A 16 -15.03 10.01 -6.57
N TRP A 17 -15.72 9.05 -7.19
CA TRP A 17 -15.51 8.73 -8.60
C TRP A 17 -16.11 9.76 -9.58
N GLU A 18 -16.96 10.65 -9.10
CA GLU A 18 -17.44 11.80 -9.86
C GLU A 18 -16.51 13.00 -9.82
N LEU A 19 -15.48 12.96 -8.95
CA LEU A 19 -14.51 14.06 -8.86
C LEU A 19 -13.69 14.14 -10.15
N PRO A 20 -13.40 15.36 -10.62
CA PRO A 20 -12.49 15.53 -11.75
C PRO A 20 -11.09 15.03 -11.37
N ALA A 21 -10.40 14.40 -12.33
CA ALA A 21 -9.00 14.04 -12.15
C ALA A 21 -8.16 15.31 -11.94
N PRO A 22 -7.21 15.31 -10.99
CA PRO A 22 -6.30 16.44 -10.79
C PRO A 22 -5.50 16.74 -12.06
N GLU A 23 -5.42 18.03 -12.44
CA GLU A 23 -4.73 18.47 -13.65
C GLU A 23 -3.22 18.21 -13.60
N ASP A 24 -2.64 18.20 -12.40
CA ASP A 24 -1.23 17.94 -12.14
C ASP A 24 -0.88 16.45 -12.01
N HIS A 25 -1.83 15.55 -12.33
CA HIS A 25 -1.70 14.10 -12.19
C HIS A 25 -1.49 13.61 -10.74
N SER A 26 -1.79 14.41 -9.73
CA SER A 26 -1.81 13.98 -8.34
C SER A 26 -2.75 12.78 -8.15
N LYS A 27 -2.37 11.87 -7.26
CA LYS A 27 -3.20 10.74 -6.87
C LYS A 27 -4.21 11.18 -5.82
N LEU A 28 -5.48 10.80 -6.01
CA LEU A 28 -6.52 10.96 -4.99
C LEU A 28 -6.81 9.60 -4.37
N GLU A 29 -6.87 9.57 -3.04
CA GLU A 29 -7.31 8.42 -2.26
C GLU A 29 -8.42 8.86 -1.31
N LEU A 30 -9.32 7.94 -1.00
CA LEU A 30 -10.42 8.17 -0.08
C LEU A 30 -10.26 7.23 1.11
N ILE A 31 -10.12 7.76 2.32
CA ILE A 31 -10.01 6.93 3.54
C ILE A 31 -11.03 7.41 4.56
N ALA A 32 -11.94 6.51 4.93
CA ALA A 32 -13.03 6.80 5.85
C ALA A 32 -13.83 8.08 5.47
N GLY A 33 -14.00 8.32 4.17
CA GLY A 33 -14.69 9.48 3.63
C GLY A 33 -13.84 10.73 3.51
N VAL A 34 -12.59 10.74 3.97
CA VAL A 34 -11.68 11.88 3.84
C VAL A 34 -10.83 11.73 2.58
N LEU A 35 -10.75 12.80 1.78
CA LEU A 35 -9.90 12.86 0.60
C LEU A 35 -8.45 13.18 0.98
N TYR A 36 -7.56 12.38 0.40
CA TYR A 36 -6.12 12.61 0.45
C TYR A 36 -5.59 12.79 -0.97
N MET A 37 -4.70 13.74 -1.12
CA MET A 37 -4.06 14.04 -2.40
C MET A 37 -2.55 13.93 -2.25
N THR A 38 -1.94 13.11 -3.11
CA THR A 38 -0.48 12.89 -3.13
C THR A 38 0.06 13.39 -4.47
N PRO A 39 1.09 14.24 -4.48
CA PRO A 39 1.73 14.69 -5.72
C PRO A 39 2.23 13.52 -6.58
N PRO A 40 2.43 13.72 -7.88
CA PRO A 40 3.02 12.70 -8.75
C PRO A 40 4.37 12.24 -8.22
N PRO A 41 4.66 10.91 -8.28
CA PRO A 41 5.91 10.37 -7.77
C PRO A 41 7.12 10.83 -8.59
N GLY A 42 8.23 11.08 -7.92
CA GLY A 42 9.50 11.36 -8.56
C GLY A 42 10.15 10.11 -9.19
N TYR A 43 11.28 10.31 -9.88
CA TYR A 43 11.96 9.20 -10.56
C TYR A 43 12.54 8.16 -9.59
N LEU A 44 13.02 8.57 -8.41
CA LEU A 44 13.54 7.64 -7.39
C LEU A 44 12.46 6.68 -6.90
N HIS A 45 11.28 7.22 -6.57
CA HIS A 45 10.10 6.44 -6.21
C HIS A 45 9.78 5.40 -7.29
N ASN A 46 9.69 5.84 -8.54
CA ASN A 46 9.37 4.95 -9.66
C ASN A 46 10.46 3.88 -9.87
N ASN A 47 11.74 4.20 -9.65
CA ASN A 47 12.83 3.23 -9.74
C ASN A 47 12.69 2.15 -8.65
N SER A 48 12.50 2.56 -7.39
CA SER A 48 12.33 1.62 -6.27
C SER A 48 11.10 0.73 -6.47
N ALA A 49 9.96 1.30 -6.86
CA ALA A 49 8.75 0.54 -7.16
C ALA A 49 8.96 -0.45 -8.32
N SER A 50 9.62 -0.02 -9.40
CA SER A 50 9.92 -0.87 -10.56
C SER A 50 10.85 -2.04 -10.22
N ARG A 51 11.87 -1.80 -9.39
CA ARG A 51 12.80 -2.85 -8.94
C ARG A 51 12.11 -3.85 -8.05
N LEU A 52 11.32 -3.40 -7.08
CA LEU A 52 10.52 -4.26 -6.23
C LEU A 52 9.54 -5.10 -7.04
N ASN A 53 8.83 -4.50 -7.99
CA ASN A 53 7.93 -5.24 -8.88
C ASN A 53 8.67 -6.37 -9.63
N ARG A 54 9.86 -6.09 -10.18
CA ARG A 54 10.67 -7.10 -10.86
C ARG A 54 11.14 -8.21 -9.92
N LEU A 55 11.65 -7.86 -8.73
CA LEU A 55 12.13 -8.83 -7.74
C LEU A 55 11.00 -9.76 -7.27
N LEU A 56 9.83 -9.20 -7.01
CA LEU A 56 8.65 -9.96 -6.60
C LEU A 56 8.11 -10.84 -7.74
N ALA A 57 8.00 -10.31 -8.95
CA ALA A 57 7.54 -11.09 -10.11
C ALA A 57 8.49 -12.25 -10.44
N ASP A 58 9.81 -12.02 -10.34
CA ASP A 58 10.83 -13.06 -10.50
C ASP A 58 10.70 -14.16 -9.43
N TYR A 59 10.47 -13.77 -8.18
CA TYR A 59 10.24 -14.71 -7.09
C TYR A 59 8.97 -15.54 -7.33
N LEU A 60 7.83 -14.92 -7.63
CA LEU A 60 6.57 -15.62 -7.89
C LEU A 60 6.71 -16.63 -9.03
N THR A 61 7.43 -16.25 -10.08
CA THR A 61 7.71 -17.14 -11.22
C THR A 61 8.57 -18.33 -10.82
N LYS A 62 9.65 -18.10 -10.06
CA LYS A 62 10.60 -19.15 -9.65
C LYS A 62 10.04 -20.10 -8.59
N SER A 63 9.27 -19.58 -7.65
CA SER A 63 8.63 -20.36 -6.60
C SER A 63 7.42 -21.16 -7.09
N GLY A 64 6.87 -20.80 -8.24
CA GLY A 64 5.63 -21.37 -8.75
C GLY A 64 4.39 -20.89 -7.97
N ASP A 65 4.51 -19.81 -7.20
CA ASP A 65 3.41 -19.18 -6.50
C ASP A 65 2.29 -18.79 -7.48
N LYS A 66 1.05 -19.00 -7.08
CA LYS A 66 -0.14 -18.74 -7.90
C LYS A 66 -0.90 -17.48 -7.50
N GLY A 67 -0.39 -16.74 -6.52
CA GLY A 67 -0.92 -15.43 -6.14
C GLY A 67 -0.71 -14.38 -7.24
N ALA A 68 -1.27 -13.22 -7.03
CA ALA A 68 -1.23 -12.13 -7.99
C ALA A 68 -0.57 -10.89 -7.40
N LEU A 69 0.34 -10.29 -8.16
CA LEU A 69 0.98 -9.02 -7.84
C LEU A 69 0.29 -7.90 -8.64
N TYR A 70 -0.11 -6.86 -7.95
CA TYR A 70 -0.77 -5.68 -8.51
C TYR A 70 0.10 -4.45 -8.32
N PHE A 71 -0.07 -3.49 -9.24
CA PHE A 71 0.67 -2.23 -9.27
C PHE A 71 -0.28 -1.07 -9.64
N PRO A 72 0.15 0.19 -9.54
CA PRO A 72 -0.75 1.31 -9.80
C PRO A 72 -1.38 1.23 -11.21
N ARG A 73 -2.64 1.51 -11.38
CA ARG A 73 -3.69 2.01 -10.50
C ARG A 73 -4.67 0.91 -10.08
N ALA A 74 -4.20 -0.21 -9.63
CA ALA A 74 -5.08 -1.16 -8.97
C ALA A 74 -5.43 -0.62 -7.59
N GLY A 75 -6.70 -0.70 -7.20
CA GLY A 75 -7.15 -0.15 -5.93
C GLY A 75 -7.82 -1.18 -5.05
N ILE A 76 -7.82 -0.90 -3.75
CA ILE A 76 -8.50 -1.67 -2.71
C ILE A 76 -9.67 -0.84 -2.20
N VAL A 77 -10.87 -1.43 -2.26
CA VAL A 77 -12.11 -0.83 -1.75
C VAL A 77 -12.40 -1.33 -0.35
N ARG A 78 -12.75 -0.43 0.57
CA ARG A 78 -13.29 -0.80 1.86
C ARG A 78 -14.58 -0.04 2.17
N GLY A 79 -15.68 -0.81 2.23
CA GLY A 79 -17.01 -0.23 2.52
C GLY A 79 -17.38 0.86 1.51
N PRO A 80 -18.29 1.76 1.89
CA PRO A 80 -18.84 2.75 0.97
C PRO A 80 -18.00 4.03 0.84
N ASN A 81 -16.87 4.14 1.53
CA ASN A 81 -16.15 5.40 1.68
C ASN A 81 -14.64 5.28 1.81
N SER A 82 -14.06 4.18 1.30
CA SER A 82 -12.59 4.07 1.23
C SER A 82 -12.13 3.44 -0.07
N TRP A 83 -11.15 4.09 -0.68
CA TRP A 83 -10.42 3.70 -1.89
C TRP A 83 -8.93 4.00 -1.70
N LEU A 84 -8.09 2.97 -1.73
CA LEU A 84 -6.64 3.07 -1.60
C LEU A 84 -5.98 2.53 -2.85
N GLU A 85 -4.94 3.18 -3.31
CA GLU A 85 -4.10 2.77 -4.43
C GLU A 85 -2.65 2.55 -3.98
N PRO A 86 -2.31 1.37 -3.44
CA PRO A 86 -0.93 1.07 -3.07
C PRO A 86 0.02 1.12 -4.26
N ASP A 87 1.29 1.39 -4.02
CA ASP A 87 2.31 1.35 -5.08
C ASP A 87 2.51 -0.09 -5.60
N LEU A 88 2.48 -1.08 -4.71
CA LEU A 88 2.45 -2.49 -5.05
C LEU A 88 1.64 -3.25 -4.00
N PHE A 89 0.93 -4.29 -4.40
CA PHE A 89 0.35 -5.21 -3.43
C PHE A 89 0.21 -6.62 -4.01
N TYR A 90 0.25 -7.59 -3.12
CA TYR A 90 0.15 -9.01 -3.46
C TYR A 90 -1.06 -9.64 -2.78
N VAL A 91 -1.74 -10.52 -3.50
CA VAL A 91 -2.86 -11.33 -3.02
C VAL A 91 -2.51 -12.79 -3.25
N ALA A 92 -2.45 -13.57 -2.17
CA ALA A 92 -2.19 -15.01 -2.24
C ALA A 92 -3.33 -15.74 -2.94
N ALA A 93 -3.01 -16.87 -3.60
CA ALA A 93 -3.98 -17.62 -4.40
C ALA A 93 -5.18 -18.18 -3.61
N ASP A 94 -5.00 -18.40 -2.31
CA ASP A 94 -6.02 -18.88 -1.38
C ASP A 94 -6.75 -17.74 -0.65
N THR A 95 -6.25 -16.52 -0.75
CA THR A 95 -6.91 -15.36 -0.18
C THR A 95 -8.15 -15.04 -0.99
N LYS A 96 -9.30 -15.14 -0.32
CA LYS A 96 -10.55 -14.65 -0.88
C LYS A 96 -10.56 -13.13 -0.77
N ALA A 97 -9.89 -12.46 -1.71
CA ALA A 97 -10.02 -11.03 -1.91
C ALA A 97 -11.44 -10.76 -2.43
N LEU A 98 -12.41 -10.95 -1.55
CA LEU A 98 -13.83 -10.80 -1.85
C LEU A 98 -14.05 -9.35 -2.24
N SER A 99 -14.27 -9.13 -3.53
CA SER A 99 -14.82 -7.87 -3.99
C SER A 99 -16.10 -7.59 -3.20
N ASP A 100 -16.26 -6.36 -2.72
CA ASP A 100 -17.55 -5.91 -2.20
C ASP A 100 -18.59 -6.21 -3.28
N PRO A 101 -19.72 -6.89 -2.95
CA PRO A 101 -20.76 -7.18 -3.94
C PRO A 101 -21.25 -5.95 -4.71
N LYS A 102 -21.15 -4.77 -4.12
CA LYS A 102 -21.48 -3.49 -4.76
C LYS A 102 -20.40 -3.03 -5.76
N TYR A 103 -19.15 -3.46 -5.55
CA TYR A 103 -17.99 -3.06 -6.37
C TYR A 103 -17.18 -4.27 -6.82
N PRO A 104 -17.79 -5.21 -7.58
CA PRO A 104 -17.21 -6.53 -7.87
C PRO A 104 -15.94 -6.48 -8.73
N GLN A 105 -15.63 -5.34 -9.33
CA GLN A 105 -14.43 -5.11 -10.13
C GLN A 105 -13.19 -4.74 -9.31
N TYR A 106 -13.34 -4.50 -8.01
CA TYR A 106 -12.24 -4.09 -7.14
C TYR A 106 -11.96 -5.11 -6.04
N LEU A 107 -10.71 -5.16 -5.60
CA LEU A 107 -10.29 -6.01 -4.49
C LEU A 107 -10.67 -5.35 -3.15
N SER A 108 -10.93 -6.16 -2.13
CA SER A 108 -11.31 -5.69 -0.80
C SER A 108 -10.20 -5.87 0.25
N THR A 109 -9.11 -6.56 -0.10
CA THR A 109 -7.95 -6.80 0.77
C THR A 109 -6.72 -7.19 -0.05
N ALA A 110 -5.58 -7.24 0.62
CA ALA A 110 -4.33 -7.81 0.14
C ALA A 110 -3.64 -8.57 1.27
N ASP A 111 -2.67 -9.43 0.94
CA ASP A 111 -1.85 -10.11 1.94
C ASP A 111 -0.59 -9.31 2.27
N LEU A 112 -0.01 -8.66 1.26
CA LEU A 112 1.13 -7.75 1.39
C LEU A 112 0.81 -6.46 0.67
N VAL A 113 1.10 -5.33 1.31
CA VAL A 113 1.10 -3.99 0.72
C VAL A 113 2.48 -3.38 0.82
N ILE A 114 2.89 -2.67 -0.22
CA ILE A 114 4.15 -1.95 -0.29
C ILE A 114 3.85 -0.51 -0.72
N GLU A 115 4.29 0.43 0.11
CA GLU A 115 4.25 1.86 -0.19
C GLU A 115 5.69 2.39 -0.29
N VAL A 116 6.02 3.02 -1.39
CA VAL A 116 7.28 3.75 -1.53
C VAL A 116 7.05 5.17 -1.03
N ILE A 117 7.55 5.46 0.15
CA ILE A 117 7.25 6.70 0.84
C ILE A 117 8.22 7.81 0.48
N SER A 118 7.68 9.01 0.27
CA SER A 118 8.42 10.25 0.10
C SER A 118 8.40 11.08 1.38
N GLN A 119 9.22 12.11 1.47
CA GLN A 119 9.20 13.03 2.63
C GLN A 119 7.83 13.68 2.84
N SER A 120 7.08 13.94 1.78
CA SER A 120 5.77 14.59 1.85
C SER A 120 4.65 13.64 2.28
N SER A 121 4.75 12.34 2.00
CA SER A 121 3.72 11.35 2.32
C SER A 121 4.01 10.54 3.58
N ALA A 122 5.25 10.56 4.07
CA ALA A 122 5.74 9.65 5.11
C ALA A 122 4.88 9.59 6.39
N ILE A 123 4.38 10.73 6.87
CA ILE A 123 3.52 10.76 8.08
C ILE A 123 2.18 10.09 7.79
N TYR A 124 1.62 10.34 6.63
CA TYR A 124 0.35 9.79 6.18
C TYR A 124 0.44 8.28 5.95
N ASP A 125 1.47 7.82 5.24
CA ASP A 125 1.68 6.40 4.94
C ASP A 125 1.97 5.59 6.22
N ARG A 126 2.78 6.16 7.14
CA ARG A 126 3.14 5.50 8.40
C ARG A 126 2.00 5.42 9.43
N ASN A 127 0.97 6.24 9.32
CA ASN A 127 -0.14 6.31 10.27
C ASN A 127 -1.47 5.97 9.60
N THR A 128 -2.12 6.92 8.95
CA THR A 128 -3.49 6.75 8.44
C THR A 128 -3.66 5.58 7.48
N LYS A 129 -2.74 5.42 6.53
CA LYS A 129 -2.77 4.27 5.62
C LYS A 129 -2.44 2.97 6.34
N ALA A 130 -1.39 2.96 7.18
CA ALA A 130 -1.02 1.77 7.94
C ALA A 130 -2.18 1.25 8.80
N ASP A 131 -2.85 2.14 9.56
CA ASP A 131 -4.02 1.77 10.35
C ASP A 131 -5.16 1.22 9.48
N THR A 132 -5.34 1.80 8.29
CA THR A 132 -6.35 1.34 7.35
C THR A 132 -6.03 -0.04 6.79
N TYR A 133 -4.77 -0.29 6.41
CA TYR A 133 -4.32 -1.61 5.95
C TYR A 133 -4.42 -2.68 7.04
N ALA A 134 -4.07 -2.34 8.29
CA ALA A 134 -4.27 -3.24 9.43
C ALA A 134 -5.74 -3.62 9.59
N ALA A 135 -6.63 -2.64 9.54
CA ALA A 135 -8.07 -2.85 9.62
C ALA A 135 -8.66 -3.60 8.41
N LEU A 136 -7.97 -3.65 7.26
CA LEU A 136 -8.28 -4.49 6.10
C LEU A 136 -7.77 -5.93 6.25
N GLY A 137 -6.98 -6.22 7.29
CA GLY A 137 -6.36 -7.52 7.50
C GLY A 137 -5.13 -7.78 6.64
N VAL A 138 -4.49 -6.73 6.11
CA VAL A 138 -3.22 -6.85 5.38
C VAL A 138 -2.15 -7.37 6.32
N LYS A 139 -1.65 -8.57 6.03
CA LYS A 139 -0.76 -9.33 6.94
C LYS A 139 0.61 -8.67 7.10
N GLU A 140 1.10 -8.06 6.02
CA GLU A 140 2.44 -7.46 5.98
C GLU A 140 2.40 -6.15 5.21
N LEU A 141 3.01 -5.11 5.78
CA LEU A 141 3.15 -3.79 5.17
C LEU A 141 4.64 -3.43 5.10
N TRP A 142 5.11 -3.08 3.91
CA TRP A 142 6.45 -2.54 3.71
C TRP A 142 6.36 -1.05 3.39
N LEU A 143 7.08 -0.25 4.16
CA LEU A 143 7.27 1.17 3.92
C LEU A 143 8.69 1.38 3.42
N VAL A 144 8.84 1.64 2.14
CA VAL A 144 10.12 1.76 1.44
C VAL A 144 10.51 3.23 1.39
N ASP A 145 11.45 3.62 2.24
CA ASP A 145 11.91 5.00 2.33
C ASP A 145 13.08 5.23 1.38
N GLU A 146 12.80 5.81 0.23
CA GLU A 146 13.78 6.08 -0.81
C GLU A 146 14.85 7.09 -0.39
N PHE A 147 14.51 8.00 0.54
CA PHE A 147 15.42 9.04 1.00
C PHE A 147 16.45 8.49 1.99
N SER A 148 16.01 7.68 2.95
CA SER A 148 16.86 7.05 3.96
C SER A 148 17.51 5.75 3.47
N GLY A 149 17.00 5.16 2.38
CA GLY A 149 17.47 3.88 1.85
C GLY A 149 17.19 2.69 2.77
N ILE A 150 16.07 2.73 3.49
CA ILE A 150 15.64 1.69 4.42
C ILE A 150 14.26 1.14 4.04
N ILE A 151 13.96 -0.06 4.56
CA ILE A 151 12.61 -0.63 4.47
C ILE A 151 12.10 -0.94 5.88
N GLU A 152 10.97 -0.35 6.24
CA GLU A 152 10.26 -0.70 7.47
C GLU A 152 9.23 -1.79 7.14
N LEU A 153 9.33 -2.93 7.80
CA LEU A 153 8.37 -4.02 7.71
C LEU A 153 7.49 -4.03 8.96
N ARG A 154 6.19 -4.07 8.77
CA ARG A 154 5.20 -4.21 9.83
C ARG A 154 4.37 -5.46 9.60
N SER A 155 4.24 -6.28 10.62
CA SER A 155 3.42 -7.50 10.60
C SER A 155 2.15 -7.29 11.41
N LEU A 156 1.03 -7.77 10.88
CA LEU A 156 -0.26 -7.68 11.54
C LEU A 156 -0.28 -8.59 12.78
N ASN A 157 -0.70 -8.03 13.91
CA ASN A 157 -0.90 -8.73 15.16
C ASN A 157 -2.29 -8.39 15.72
N GLY A 158 -3.24 -9.30 15.55
CA GLY A 158 -4.66 -9.00 15.80
C GLY A 158 -5.22 -8.04 14.75
N ASP A 159 -5.64 -6.86 15.16
CA ASP A 159 -6.22 -5.80 14.35
C ASP A 159 -5.30 -4.58 14.12
N GLN A 160 -4.06 -4.66 14.59
CA GLN A 160 -3.06 -3.60 14.48
C GLN A 160 -1.70 -4.16 14.05
N TYR A 161 -0.86 -3.30 13.47
CA TYR A 161 0.52 -3.66 13.24
C TYR A 161 1.33 -3.62 14.54
N GLY A 162 2.20 -4.63 14.70
CA GLY A 162 3.21 -4.64 15.75
C GLY A 162 4.30 -3.59 15.52
N ALA A 163 5.34 -3.62 16.37
CA ALA A 163 6.52 -2.78 16.17
C ALA A 163 7.14 -3.05 14.81
N SER A 164 7.56 -2.00 14.12
CA SER A 164 8.26 -2.12 12.83
C SER A 164 9.64 -2.73 13.00
N VAL A 165 10.02 -3.59 12.07
CA VAL A 165 11.40 -4.04 11.88
C VAL A 165 12.00 -3.21 10.76
N VAL A 166 13.12 -2.54 11.04
CA VAL A 166 13.82 -1.71 10.06
C VAL A 166 14.96 -2.51 9.45
N PHE A 167 15.03 -2.51 8.13
CA PHE A 167 16.11 -3.12 7.35
C PHE A 167 16.91 -2.02 6.66
N GLU A 168 18.20 -1.99 6.94
CA GLU A 168 19.16 -1.08 6.32
C GLU A 168 19.71 -1.68 5.02
N ARG A 169 20.47 -0.89 4.25
CA ARG A 169 20.94 -1.26 2.89
C ARG A 169 21.70 -2.61 2.82
N ASP A 170 22.43 -2.97 3.85
CA ASP A 170 23.21 -4.21 3.88
C ASP A 170 22.43 -5.42 4.42
N ASP A 171 21.23 -5.19 4.95
CA ASP A 171 20.37 -6.24 5.46
C ASP A 171 19.67 -7.02 4.33
N TYR A 172 19.14 -8.18 4.71
CA TYR A 172 18.29 -9.01 3.87
C TYR A 172 16.85 -8.99 4.39
N LEU A 173 15.97 -8.37 3.62
CA LEU A 173 14.53 -8.36 3.87
C LEU A 173 13.95 -9.74 3.58
N LYS A 174 13.20 -10.27 4.53
CA LYS A 174 12.45 -11.54 4.42
C LYS A 174 10.97 -11.30 4.65
N SER A 175 10.13 -11.88 3.80
CA SER A 175 8.68 -11.80 3.94
C SER A 175 8.12 -13.02 4.66
N ILE A 176 7.13 -12.80 5.52
CA ILE A 176 6.33 -13.89 6.11
C ILE A 176 5.16 -14.28 5.21
N VAL A 177 4.72 -13.39 4.33
CA VAL A 177 3.65 -13.61 3.35
C VAL A 177 4.16 -14.39 2.14
N LEU A 178 5.44 -14.22 1.78
CA LEU A 178 6.10 -14.85 0.64
C LEU A 178 7.22 -15.79 1.14
N PRO A 179 6.92 -17.04 1.50
CA PRO A 179 7.87 -17.96 2.13
C PRO A 179 9.10 -18.22 1.26
N GLY A 180 10.27 -17.85 1.75
CA GLY A 180 11.54 -17.99 1.02
C GLY A 180 11.90 -16.77 0.15
N PHE A 181 11.06 -15.75 0.11
CA PHE A 181 11.46 -14.46 -0.44
C PHE A 181 12.52 -13.82 0.46
N GLU A 182 13.65 -13.53 -0.13
CA GLU A 182 14.77 -12.86 0.52
C GLU A 182 15.45 -11.93 -0.48
N VAL A 183 15.62 -10.67 -0.12
CA VAL A 183 16.24 -9.67 -1.00
C VAL A 183 17.16 -8.75 -0.20
N LYS A 184 18.36 -8.48 -0.74
CA LYS A 184 19.23 -7.46 -0.16
C LYS A 184 18.61 -6.09 -0.37
N VAL A 185 18.47 -5.31 0.70
CA VAL A 185 17.78 -3.99 0.67
C VAL A 185 18.42 -3.04 -0.32
N SER A 186 19.76 -3.03 -0.44
CA SER A 186 20.45 -2.19 -1.42
C SER A 186 19.98 -2.44 -2.86
N SER A 187 19.57 -3.66 -3.22
CA SER A 187 19.10 -3.95 -4.59
C SER A 187 17.76 -3.29 -4.95
N VAL A 188 17.06 -2.73 -3.96
CA VAL A 188 15.84 -1.94 -4.18
C VAL A 188 16.17 -0.49 -4.57
N PHE A 189 17.32 0.03 -4.12
CA PHE A 189 17.68 1.43 -4.26
C PHE A 189 18.82 1.68 -5.27
N ASP A 190 19.72 0.71 -5.42
CA ASP A 190 20.91 0.85 -6.29
C ASP A 190 20.65 0.36 -7.72
N ASP A 191 21.37 0.98 -8.67
CA ASP A 191 21.45 0.53 -10.07
C ASP A 191 22.29 -0.73 -10.23
#